data_69f8f3e17242a2478cd022d3d6c19ccd
#
_entry.id   69f8f3e17242a2478cd022d3d6c19ccd
#
_cell.length_a   1.000
_cell.length_b   1.000
_cell.length_c   1.000
_cell.angle_alpha   90.00
_cell.angle_beta   90.00
_cell.angle_gamma   90.00
#
_symmetry.space_group_name_H-M   'P 1'
#
loop_
_entity.id
_entity.type
_entity.pdbx_description
1 polymer ?
#
loop_
_entity_poly.entity_id
_entity_poly.type
_entity_poly.pdbx_seq_one_letter_code
_entity_poly.pdbx_strand_id
1 'polypeptide(L)'
;MAAKFVITNSERLRTIMAPIATGTAIEYGDLVAVSSGLIVKAAAASTAVAYCVKAHPANSGTQIQITEGNDFTLRGTMDVVFAAAYRGVEYDINDTTQTIDQGGTTTKVLKVSIAEDAGVVGSASNVLVRINKPIF
;
A
#
# COMPACT_ATOMS: atom_id res chain seq x y z
N MET A 1 10.61 -12.22 5.80
CA MET A 1 9.31 -11.70 6.26
C MET A 1 8.34 -11.67 5.09
N ALA A 2 7.10 -12.06 5.29
CA ALA A 2 6.09 -11.98 4.24
C ALA A 2 5.80 -10.53 3.87
N ALA A 3 5.55 -10.27 2.59
CA ALA A 3 5.13 -8.95 2.13
C ALA A 3 3.81 -8.55 2.77
N LYS A 4 3.67 -7.29 3.15
CA LYS A 4 2.45 -6.75 3.77
C LYS A 4 1.33 -6.58 2.75
N PHE A 5 1.71 -6.17 1.55
CA PHE A 5 0.81 -6.14 0.40
C PHE A 5 1.40 -6.99 -0.71
N VAL A 6 0.54 -7.67 -1.45
CA VAL A 6 0.96 -8.55 -2.54
C VAL A 6 0.17 -8.18 -3.80
N ILE A 7 0.86 -8.01 -4.91
CA ILE A 7 0.20 -7.77 -6.20
C ILE A 7 -0.56 -9.03 -6.63
N THR A 8 -1.85 -8.86 -6.96
CA THR A 8 -2.69 -9.95 -7.47
C THR A 8 -3.06 -9.76 -8.94
N ASN A 9 -2.95 -8.52 -9.44
CA ASN A 9 -3.17 -8.21 -10.85
C ASN A 9 -2.17 -7.13 -11.25
N SER A 10 -1.25 -7.48 -12.13
CA SER A 10 -0.15 -6.61 -12.54
C SER A 10 -0.08 -6.37 -14.05
N GLU A 11 -1.12 -6.70 -14.80
CA GLU A 11 -1.11 -6.59 -16.26
C GLU A 11 -0.75 -5.20 -16.76
N ARG A 12 -1.17 -4.17 -16.04
CA ARG A 12 -0.92 -2.76 -16.39
C ARG A 12 0.00 -2.07 -15.40
N LEU A 13 0.74 -2.83 -14.63
CA LEU A 13 1.66 -2.29 -13.66
C LEU A 13 2.77 -1.50 -14.35
N ARG A 14 2.98 -0.28 -13.90
CA ARG A 14 4.11 0.56 -14.31
C ARG A 14 4.95 0.88 -13.09
N THR A 15 6.25 0.99 -13.29
CA THR A 15 7.17 1.34 -12.22
C THR A 15 8.06 2.50 -12.64
N ILE A 16 8.50 3.25 -11.65
CA ILE A 16 9.46 4.35 -11.81
C ILE A 16 10.53 4.26 -10.74
N MET A 17 11.65 4.91 -10.99
CA MET A 17 12.68 5.13 -9.98
C MET A 17 12.43 6.47 -9.31
N ALA A 18 12.51 6.52 -8.01
CA ALA A 18 12.30 7.74 -7.23
C ALA A 18 13.37 7.88 -6.16
N PRO A 19 13.73 9.13 -5.78
CA PRO A 19 14.74 9.33 -4.75
C PRO A 19 14.24 8.88 -3.38
N ILE A 20 15.09 8.19 -2.63
CA ILE A 20 14.77 7.66 -1.31
C ILE A 20 15.62 8.35 -0.24
N ALA A 21 15.03 8.53 0.94
CA ALA A 21 15.75 9.07 2.09
C ALA A 21 16.89 8.11 2.51
N THR A 22 18.06 8.69 2.76
CA THR A 22 19.24 7.93 3.19
C THR A 22 18.95 7.20 4.51
N GLY A 23 19.37 5.96 4.62
CA GLY A 23 19.19 5.16 5.83
C GLY A 23 17.82 4.50 5.96
N THR A 24 16.90 4.79 5.05
CA THR A 24 15.57 4.18 5.05
C THR A 24 15.62 2.79 4.43
N ALA A 25 15.13 1.79 5.15
CA ALA A 25 14.95 0.44 4.63
C ALA A 25 13.49 0.22 4.27
N ILE A 26 13.23 -0.16 3.02
CA ILE A 26 11.90 -0.48 2.52
C ILE A 26 11.88 -1.94 2.09
N GLU A 27 10.93 -2.69 2.57
CA GLU A 27 10.76 -4.09 2.19
C GLU A 27 9.87 -4.21 0.96
N TYR A 28 10.08 -5.27 0.18
CA TYR A 28 9.12 -5.64 -0.86
C TYR A 28 7.73 -5.79 -0.25
N GLY A 29 6.76 -5.16 -0.87
CA GLY A 29 5.37 -5.22 -0.38
C GLY A 29 4.98 -4.10 0.57
N ASP A 30 5.92 -3.23 0.96
CA ASP A 30 5.58 -2.03 1.73
C ASP A 30 4.90 -0.98 0.84
N LEU A 31 3.99 -0.23 1.42
CA LEU A 31 3.53 1.02 0.85
C LEU A 31 4.48 2.14 1.25
N VAL A 32 4.72 3.05 0.33
CA VAL A 32 5.63 4.19 0.51
C VAL A 32 4.91 5.50 0.26
N ALA A 33 5.47 6.57 0.77
CA ALA A 33 4.96 7.93 0.62
C ALA A 33 6.12 8.88 0.35
N VAL A 34 5.80 10.15 0.11
CA VAL A 34 6.80 11.20 -0.08
C VAL A 34 6.84 12.09 1.16
N SER A 35 8.04 12.35 1.67
CA SER A 35 8.28 13.32 2.71
C SER A 35 9.48 14.18 2.31
N SER A 36 9.29 15.50 2.24
CA SER A 36 10.33 16.46 1.82
C SER A 36 10.97 16.07 0.47
N GLY A 37 10.17 15.57 -0.46
CA GLY A 37 10.62 15.18 -1.78
C GLY A 37 11.31 13.82 -1.88
N LEU A 38 11.40 13.07 -0.79
CA LEU A 38 12.06 11.78 -0.75
C LEU A 38 11.07 10.66 -0.36
N ILE A 39 11.29 9.48 -0.88
CA ILE A 39 10.47 8.31 -0.53
C ILE A 39 10.78 7.87 0.89
N VAL A 40 9.72 7.65 1.64
CA VAL A 40 9.76 7.09 3.00
C VAL A 40 8.69 6.01 3.11
N LYS A 41 8.72 5.23 4.18
CA LYS A 41 7.66 4.27 4.45
C LYS A 41 6.35 5.00 4.73
N ALA A 42 5.25 4.53 4.16
CA ALA A 42 3.95 5.16 4.36
C ALA A 42 3.49 5.03 5.81
N ALA A 43 2.77 6.04 6.27
CA ALA A 43 2.23 6.14 7.61
C ALA A 43 0.76 6.55 7.56
N ALA A 44 0.07 6.53 8.70
CA ALA A 44 -1.36 6.87 8.76
C ALA A 44 -1.66 8.27 8.23
N ALA A 45 -0.73 9.21 8.40
CA ALA A 45 -0.88 10.58 7.93
C ALA A 45 -0.52 10.79 6.46
N SER A 46 -0.05 9.76 5.76
CA SER A 46 0.31 9.87 4.35
C SER A 46 -0.93 10.14 3.49
N THR A 47 -0.84 11.13 2.62
CA THR A 47 -1.96 11.55 1.78
C THR A 47 -1.94 10.96 0.38
N ALA A 48 -0.84 10.31 0.01
CA ALA A 48 -0.70 9.56 -1.23
C ALA A 48 0.34 8.46 -1.02
N VAL A 49 0.18 7.34 -1.71
CA VAL A 49 1.06 6.18 -1.54
C VAL A 49 1.42 5.55 -2.89
N ALA A 50 2.48 4.74 -2.87
CA ALA A 50 2.85 3.84 -3.96
C ALA A 50 3.26 2.51 -3.35
N TYR A 51 3.46 1.50 -4.20
CA TYR A 51 3.82 0.15 -3.77
C TYR A 51 5.28 -0.14 -4.10
N CYS A 52 6.01 -0.70 -3.14
CA CYS A 52 7.41 -1.08 -3.33
C CYS A 52 7.50 -2.45 -3.98
N VAL A 53 7.97 -2.48 -5.24
CA VAL A 53 8.06 -3.72 -6.02
C VAL A 53 9.38 -4.46 -5.86
N LYS A 54 10.35 -3.84 -5.18
CA LYS A 54 11.66 -4.43 -4.93
C LYS A 54 12.20 -3.91 -3.62
N ALA A 55 12.70 -4.81 -2.76
CA ALA A 55 13.27 -4.42 -1.49
C ALA A 55 14.43 -3.43 -1.68
N HIS A 56 14.51 -2.44 -0.81
CA HIS A 56 15.55 -1.42 -0.79
C HIS A 56 16.16 -1.39 0.61
N PRO A 57 17.24 -2.13 0.88
CA PRO A 57 17.95 -2.08 2.15
C PRO A 57 18.47 -0.67 2.45
N ALA A 58 18.60 -0.34 3.72
CA ALA A 58 19.15 0.95 4.14
C ALA A 58 20.52 1.18 3.49
N ASN A 59 20.74 2.39 3.01
CA ASN A 59 22.01 2.80 2.39
C ASN A 59 22.42 2.01 1.12
N SER A 60 21.47 1.34 0.46
CA SER A 60 21.75 0.55 -0.73
C SER A 60 21.72 1.36 -2.03
N GLY A 61 21.46 2.64 -1.96
CA GLY A 61 21.42 3.54 -3.10
C GLY A 61 20.53 4.75 -2.85
N THR A 62 20.46 5.62 -3.83
CA THR A 62 19.71 6.88 -3.72
C THR A 62 18.34 6.82 -4.39
N GLN A 63 18.02 5.72 -5.05
CA GLN A 63 16.73 5.56 -5.74
C GLN A 63 16.11 4.20 -5.45
N ILE A 64 14.78 4.19 -5.41
CA ILE A 64 13.97 3.00 -5.17
C ILE A 64 12.98 2.81 -6.33
N GLN A 65 12.69 1.56 -6.67
CA GLN A 65 11.69 1.22 -7.68
C GLN A 65 10.31 1.11 -7.03
N ILE A 66 9.38 1.95 -7.45
CA ILE A 66 8.01 1.99 -6.94
C ILE A 66 7.01 2.02 -8.08
N THR A 67 5.74 1.77 -7.77
CA THR A 67 4.67 1.81 -8.77
C THR A 67 4.31 3.23 -9.17
N GLU A 68 3.87 3.38 -10.42
CA GLU A 68 3.25 4.58 -10.97
C GLU A 68 1.76 4.33 -11.14
N GLY A 69 0.93 5.30 -10.74
CA GLY A 69 -0.51 5.19 -10.89
C GLY A 69 -1.15 4.16 -9.96
N ASN A 70 -2.30 3.66 -10.34
CA ASN A 70 -3.09 2.73 -9.53
C ASN A 70 -3.83 1.66 -10.34
N ASP A 71 -3.38 1.39 -11.57
CA ASP A 71 -4.03 0.40 -12.43
C ASP A 71 -3.51 -1.02 -12.14
N PHE A 72 -3.61 -1.42 -10.89
CA PHE A 72 -3.24 -2.74 -10.41
C PHE A 72 -3.98 -3.01 -9.09
N THR A 73 -4.07 -4.27 -8.72
CA THR A 73 -4.76 -4.71 -7.51
C THR A 73 -3.76 -5.31 -6.52
N LEU A 74 -3.93 -4.97 -5.26
CA LEU A 74 -3.14 -5.50 -4.16
C LEU A 74 -4.03 -6.32 -3.23
N ARG A 75 -3.45 -7.32 -2.60
CA ARG A 75 -4.05 -7.99 -1.45
C ARG A 75 -3.32 -7.53 -0.20
N GLY A 76 -4.05 -6.98 0.75
CA GLY A 76 -3.53 -6.57 2.04
C GLY A 76 -4.35 -7.12 3.17
N THR A 77 -3.94 -6.85 4.40
CA THR A 77 -4.64 -7.29 5.60
C THR A 77 -5.42 -6.13 6.20
N MET A 78 -6.69 -6.33 6.43
CA MET A 78 -7.53 -5.37 7.17
C MET A 78 -7.41 -5.67 8.67
N ASP A 79 -7.45 -4.66 9.50
CA ASP A 79 -7.28 -4.79 10.95
C ASP A 79 -8.54 -5.31 11.67
N VAL A 80 -9.61 -5.57 10.93
CA VAL A 80 -10.86 -6.15 11.43
C VAL A 80 -11.33 -7.28 10.52
N VAL A 81 -12.30 -8.05 10.96
CA VAL A 81 -12.95 -9.07 10.14
C VAL A 81 -13.64 -8.40 8.95
N PHE A 82 -13.43 -8.95 7.76
CA PHE A 82 -14.03 -8.41 6.54
C PHE A 82 -15.56 -8.47 6.60
N ALA A 83 -16.20 -7.42 6.13
CA ALA A 83 -17.64 -7.35 5.93
C ALA A 83 -17.94 -6.81 4.53
N ALA A 84 -19.03 -7.25 3.94
CA ALA A 84 -19.43 -6.81 2.59
C ALA A 84 -19.61 -5.28 2.50
N ALA A 85 -19.99 -4.65 3.59
CA ALA A 85 -20.16 -3.20 3.65
C ALA A 85 -18.87 -2.42 3.41
N TYR A 86 -17.70 -3.06 3.54
CA TYR A 86 -16.41 -2.40 3.32
C TYR A 86 -16.04 -2.33 1.83
N ARG A 87 -16.72 -3.05 0.96
CA ARG A 87 -16.45 -3.01 -0.48
C ARG A 87 -16.73 -1.62 -1.03
N GLY A 88 -15.78 -1.11 -1.81
CA GLY A 88 -15.89 0.21 -2.41
C GLY A 88 -15.61 1.37 -1.46
N VAL A 89 -15.29 1.09 -0.21
CA VAL A 89 -15.00 2.12 0.79
C VAL A 89 -13.50 2.42 0.81
N GLU A 90 -13.18 3.67 1.09
CA GLU A 90 -11.82 4.20 1.14
C GLU A 90 -11.35 4.29 2.58
N TYR A 91 -10.14 3.79 2.85
CA TYR A 91 -9.59 3.73 4.19
C TYR A 91 -8.14 4.23 4.23
N ASP A 92 -7.71 4.59 5.43
CA ASP A 92 -6.33 4.93 5.73
C ASP A 92 -5.49 3.66 5.88
N ILE A 93 -4.19 3.83 5.97
CA ILE A 93 -3.25 2.78 6.34
C ILE A 93 -2.89 2.93 7.81
N ASN A 94 -2.69 1.81 8.49
CA ASN A 94 -2.22 1.80 9.87
C ASN A 94 -0.70 2.00 9.92
N ASP A 95 -0.21 2.88 10.77
CA ASP A 95 1.19 3.27 10.87
C ASP A 95 2.15 2.12 11.10
N THR A 96 1.83 1.31 12.09
CA THR A 96 2.80 0.37 12.65
C THR A 96 2.89 -0.89 11.82
N THR A 97 1.76 -1.39 11.35
CA THR A 97 1.66 -2.70 10.73
C THR A 97 1.46 -2.65 9.23
N GLN A 98 1.20 -1.47 8.67
CA GLN A 98 0.80 -1.31 7.27
C GLN A 98 -0.40 -2.19 6.90
N THR A 99 -1.35 -2.29 7.81
CA THR A 99 -2.65 -2.90 7.55
C THR A 99 -3.65 -1.84 7.13
N ILE A 100 -4.76 -2.27 6.54
CA ILE A 100 -5.85 -1.38 6.18
C ILE A 100 -6.61 -1.03 7.47
N ASP A 101 -6.66 0.27 7.78
CA ASP A 101 -7.29 0.77 9.01
C ASP A 101 -8.78 1.03 8.75
N GLN A 102 -9.62 0.09 9.15
CA GLN A 102 -11.07 0.19 8.96
C GLN A 102 -11.68 1.39 9.71
N GLY A 103 -11.10 1.78 10.84
CA GLY A 103 -11.54 2.95 11.57
C GLY A 103 -11.00 4.27 11.01
N GLY A 104 -10.03 4.23 10.10
CA GLY A 104 -9.37 5.40 9.55
C GLY A 104 -9.96 5.82 8.21
N THR A 105 -10.57 7.01 8.17
CA THR A 105 -11.17 7.55 6.94
C THR A 105 -10.73 9.00 6.69
N THR A 106 -9.55 9.37 7.15
CA THR A 106 -9.02 10.73 7.02
C THR A 106 -8.24 10.92 5.73
N THR A 107 -7.25 10.07 5.47
CA THR A 107 -6.40 10.18 4.27
C THR A 107 -6.92 9.37 3.09
N LYS A 108 -7.61 8.26 3.35
CA LYS A 108 -8.31 7.45 2.34
C LYS A 108 -7.40 7.04 1.18
N VAL A 109 -6.21 6.56 1.50
CA VAL A 109 -5.21 6.22 0.47
C VAL A 109 -5.46 4.88 -0.22
N LEU A 110 -6.29 4.02 0.37
CA LEU A 110 -6.65 2.70 -0.18
C LEU A 110 -8.15 2.60 -0.37
N LYS A 111 -8.55 1.85 -1.39
CA LYS A 111 -9.97 1.56 -1.67
C LYS A 111 -10.18 0.06 -1.77
N VAL A 112 -11.12 -0.46 -1.00
CA VAL A 112 -11.49 -1.88 -1.07
C VAL A 112 -12.20 -2.17 -2.38
N SER A 113 -11.81 -3.24 -3.07
CA SER A 113 -12.38 -3.62 -4.35
C SER A 113 -13.85 -4.02 -4.22
N ILE A 114 -14.65 -3.63 -5.20
CA ILE A 114 -16.03 -4.07 -5.34
C ILE A 114 -16.19 -5.11 -6.45
N ALA A 115 -15.23 -5.16 -7.38
CA ALA A 115 -15.34 -6.01 -8.56
C ALA A 115 -14.93 -7.46 -8.29
N GLU A 116 -14.10 -7.66 -7.29
CA GLU A 116 -13.55 -8.97 -6.96
C GLU A 116 -13.94 -9.35 -5.53
N ASP A 117 -14.16 -10.64 -5.31
CA ASP A 117 -14.40 -11.13 -3.97
C ASP A 117 -13.10 -11.10 -3.17
N ALA A 118 -13.12 -10.45 -2.03
CA ALA A 118 -12.00 -10.51 -1.11
C ALA A 118 -11.78 -11.93 -0.57
N GLY A 119 -12.83 -12.72 -0.54
CA GLY A 119 -12.76 -14.17 -0.36
C GLY A 119 -12.31 -14.65 1.01
N VAL A 120 -11.86 -13.78 1.88
CA VAL A 120 -11.32 -14.19 3.16
C VAL A 120 -12.13 -13.58 4.28
N VAL A 121 -12.53 -14.44 5.17
CA VAL A 121 -13.32 -14.10 6.35
C VAL A 121 -12.60 -14.66 7.56
N GLY A 122 -12.44 -13.85 8.57
CA GLY A 122 -11.75 -14.21 9.80
C GLY A 122 -11.17 -12.97 10.44
N SER A 123 -10.54 -13.09 11.60
CA SER A 123 -9.89 -11.96 12.22
C SER A 123 -8.72 -11.49 11.35
N ALA A 124 -8.59 -10.19 11.14
CA ALA A 124 -7.54 -9.63 10.29
C ALA A 124 -7.59 -10.18 8.87
N SER A 125 -8.73 -10.10 8.23
CA SER A 125 -8.96 -10.67 6.90
C SER A 125 -8.08 -10.04 5.83
N ASN A 126 -7.60 -10.86 4.89
CA ASN A 126 -7.01 -10.39 3.66
C ASN A 126 -8.10 -9.84 2.74
N VAL A 127 -7.85 -8.69 2.16
CA VAL A 127 -8.79 -8.03 1.26
C VAL A 127 -8.08 -7.53 0.01
N LEU A 128 -8.82 -7.41 -1.07
CA LEU A 128 -8.33 -6.86 -2.33
C LEU A 128 -8.57 -5.35 -2.33
N VAL A 129 -7.51 -4.59 -2.59
CA VAL A 129 -7.55 -3.13 -2.57
C VAL A 129 -6.81 -2.56 -3.78
N ARG A 130 -7.16 -1.33 -4.11
CA ARG A 130 -6.36 -0.50 -5.01
C ARG A 130 -5.87 0.72 -4.27
N ILE A 131 -4.76 1.26 -4.74
CA ILE A 131 -4.32 2.57 -4.27
C ILE A 131 -5.33 3.60 -4.76
N ASN A 132 -5.92 4.33 -3.82
CA ASN A 132 -6.91 5.35 -4.14
C ASN A 132 -6.26 6.69 -4.50
N LYS A 133 -5.14 6.99 -3.86
CA LYS A 133 -4.39 8.24 -4.06
C LYS A 133 -2.93 7.90 -4.34
N PRO A 134 -2.56 7.68 -5.62
CA PRO A 134 -1.17 7.40 -5.98
C PRO A 134 -0.31 8.66 -5.88
N ILE A 135 0.99 8.46 -5.60
CA ILE A 135 1.96 9.55 -5.57
C ILE A 135 2.18 10.11 -6.98
N PHE A 136 2.23 9.22 -7.97
CA PHE A 136 2.52 9.58 -9.35
C PHE A 136 1.43 9.08 -10.29
#